data_a0ea390c66cf9269d804c64ee6c9e6ed
#
_entry.id   a0ea390c66cf9269d804c64ee6c9e6ed
#
_cell.length_a   1.000
_cell.length_b   1.000
_cell.length_c   1.000
_cell.angle_alpha   90.00
_cell.angle_beta   90.00
_cell.angle_gamma   90.00
#
_symmetry.space_group_name_H-M   'P 1'
#
loop_
_entity.id
_entity.type
_entity.pdbx_description
1 polymer ?
#
loop_
_entity_poly.entity_id
_entity_poly.type
_entity_poly.pdbx_seq_one_letter_code
_entity_poly.pdbx_strand_id
1 'polypeptide(L)'
;MIKYSEAVAKALGDKSPIVALESTIITHGLPRPKNLEVALEVEQIVIEAGATPAAIAIIDGQINIGLEPDQLTRIANDENILKA
;
A
#
# COMPACT_ATOMS: atom_id res chain seq x y z
N MET A 1 -15.87 3.91 5.25
CA MET A 1 -14.99 3.86 6.43
C MET A 1 -13.54 3.80 5.99
N ILE A 2 -12.65 4.42 6.73
CA ILE A 2 -11.22 4.45 6.42
C ILE A 2 -10.47 3.59 7.42
N LYS A 3 -9.60 2.72 6.88
CA LYS A 3 -8.71 1.90 7.70
C LYS A 3 -7.26 2.28 7.45
N TYR A 4 -6.45 2.17 8.47
CA TYR A 4 -5.01 2.44 8.40
C TYR A 4 -4.24 1.17 8.71
N SER A 5 -3.10 0.97 8.03
CA SER A 5 -2.19 -0.09 8.43
C SER A 5 -1.61 0.25 9.81
N GLU A 6 -1.10 -0.74 10.49
CA GLU A 6 -0.49 -0.53 11.80
C GLU A 6 0.66 0.47 11.73
N ALA A 7 1.50 0.37 10.68
CA ALA A 7 2.62 1.29 10.48
C ALA A 7 2.15 2.72 10.26
N VAL A 8 1.10 2.93 9.44
CA VAL A 8 0.56 4.25 9.19
C VAL A 8 -0.08 4.85 10.44
N ALA A 9 -0.84 4.04 11.18
CA ALA A 9 -1.45 4.50 12.43
C ALA A 9 -0.39 4.96 13.42
N LYS A 10 0.70 4.22 13.54
CA LYS A 10 1.81 4.59 14.40
C LYS A 10 2.47 5.89 13.93
N ALA A 11 2.73 6.02 12.62
CA ALA A 11 3.34 7.22 12.08
C ALA A 11 2.47 8.46 12.31
N LEU A 12 1.16 8.33 12.19
CA LEU A 12 0.24 9.43 12.48
C LEU A 12 0.32 9.85 13.95
N GLY A 13 0.37 8.87 14.85
CA GLY A 13 0.50 9.16 16.28
C GLY A 13 1.83 9.82 16.62
N ASP A 14 2.92 9.42 15.96
CA ASP A 14 4.26 9.95 16.19
C ASP A 14 4.53 11.23 15.41
N LYS A 15 3.63 11.62 14.51
CA LYS A 15 3.82 12.74 13.57
C LYS A 15 5.04 12.54 12.69
N SER A 16 5.29 11.28 12.30
CA SER A 16 6.39 10.91 11.42
C SER A 16 5.99 11.08 9.95
N PRO A 17 6.95 11.26 9.04
CA PRO A 17 6.64 11.42 7.61
C PRO A 17 5.96 10.20 7.03
N ILE A 18 4.95 10.45 6.21
CA ILE A 18 4.21 9.40 5.50
C ILE A 18 4.20 9.74 4.01
N VAL A 19 4.51 8.74 3.18
CA VAL A 19 4.47 8.91 1.72
C VAL A 19 3.31 8.08 1.17
N ALA A 20 2.33 8.76 0.59
CA ALA A 20 1.20 8.09 -0.03
C ALA A 20 1.62 7.51 -1.37
N LEU A 21 1.25 6.25 -1.62
CA LEU A 21 1.58 5.55 -2.85
C LEU A 21 0.30 5.13 -3.56
N GLU A 22 0.22 5.42 -4.85
CA GLU A 22 -0.91 4.99 -5.65
C GLU A 22 -0.79 3.50 -5.93
N SER A 23 -1.93 2.79 -5.89
CA SER A 23 -1.94 1.34 -6.07
C SER A 23 -2.08 0.86 -7.53
N THR A 24 -2.14 1.76 -8.49
CA THR A 24 -2.31 1.40 -9.90
C THR A 24 -1.22 0.47 -10.42
N ILE A 25 0.04 0.72 -10.07
CA ILE A 25 1.15 -0.14 -10.49
C ILE A 25 0.95 -1.56 -9.97
N ILE A 26 0.45 -1.69 -8.73
CA ILE A 26 0.24 -3.00 -8.12
C ILE A 26 -0.91 -3.75 -8.80
N THR A 27 -2.04 -3.05 -9.02
CA THR A 27 -3.27 -3.71 -9.47
C THR A 27 -3.37 -3.84 -10.98
N HIS A 28 -2.87 -2.87 -11.74
CA HIS A 28 -3.08 -2.82 -13.19
C HIS A 28 -1.83 -2.48 -14.01
N GLY A 29 -0.77 -1.98 -13.39
CA GLY A 29 0.37 -1.46 -14.14
C GLY A 29 1.38 -2.50 -14.59
N LEU A 30 1.49 -3.62 -13.90
CA LEU A 30 2.51 -4.63 -14.17
C LEU A 30 1.93 -6.04 -14.08
N PRO A 31 2.49 -7.01 -14.84
CA PRO A 31 2.05 -8.40 -14.73
C PRO A 31 2.49 -9.02 -13.39
N ARG A 32 1.77 -10.08 -13.01
CA ARG A 32 2.13 -10.87 -11.83
C ARG A 32 3.27 -11.82 -12.16
N PRO A 33 4.18 -12.12 -11.25
CA PRO A 33 4.30 -11.58 -9.88
C PRO A 33 5.11 -10.29 -9.77
N LYS A 34 5.50 -9.71 -10.91
CA LYS A 34 6.34 -8.51 -10.96
C LYS A 34 5.71 -7.33 -10.23
N ASN A 35 4.39 -7.20 -10.30
CA ASN A 35 3.66 -6.13 -9.63
C ASN A 35 3.92 -6.11 -8.13
N LEU A 36 3.89 -7.28 -7.48
CA LEU A 36 4.14 -7.37 -6.05
C LEU A 36 5.60 -7.08 -5.72
N GLU A 37 6.52 -7.60 -6.52
CA GLU A 37 7.94 -7.36 -6.33
C GLU A 37 8.27 -5.87 -6.35
N VAL A 38 7.73 -5.15 -7.34
CA VAL A 38 7.97 -3.71 -7.47
C VAL A 38 7.32 -2.94 -6.31
N ALA A 39 6.13 -3.35 -5.89
CA ALA A 39 5.46 -2.71 -4.77
C ALA A 39 6.27 -2.81 -3.49
N LEU A 40 6.80 -4.00 -3.19
CA LEU A 40 7.62 -4.22 -2.00
C LEU A 40 8.92 -3.43 -2.08
N GLU A 41 9.53 -3.36 -3.26
CA GLU A 41 10.76 -2.63 -3.47
C GLU A 41 10.56 -1.12 -3.27
N VAL A 42 9.47 -0.57 -3.79
CA VAL A 42 9.14 0.85 -3.61
C VAL A 42 8.90 1.15 -2.13
N GLU A 43 8.18 0.28 -1.43
CA GLU A 43 7.94 0.47 0.01
C GLU A 43 9.26 0.45 0.78
N GLN A 44 10.17 -0.45 0.42
CA GLN A 44 11.46 -0.53 1.09
C GLN A 44 12.28 0.75 0.87
N ILE A 45 12.25 1.31 -0.34
CA ILE A 45 12.95 2.57 -0.63
C ILE A 45 12.42 3.69 0.26
N VAL A 46 11.10 3.78 0.42
CA VAL A 46 10.47 4.79 1.26
C VAL A 46 10.90 4.63 2.73
N ILE A 47 10.92 3.39 3.21
CA ILE A 47 11.34 3.09 4.59
C ILE A 47 12.80 3.49 4.80
N GLU A 48 13.66 3.17 3.87
CA GLU A 48 15.09 3.50 3.96
C GLU A 48 15.33 5.01 3.93
N ALA A 49 14.43 5.76 3.30
CA ALA A 49 14.49 7.21 3.28
C ALA A 49 13.97 7.85 4.57
N GLY A 50 13.50 7.04 5.53
CA GLY A 50 13.03 7.55 6.82
C GLY A 50 11.55 7.87 6.88
N ALA A 51 10.75 7.42 5.92
CA ALA A 51 9.31 7.66 5.87
C ALA A 51 8.53 6.34 5.96
N THR A 52 7.24 6.45 6.20
CA THR A 52 6.33 5.30 6.22
C THR A 52 5.56 5.26 4.92
N PRO A 53 5.64 4.16 4.15
CA PRO A 53 4.85 4.04 2.91
C PRO A 53 3.39 3.80 3.23
N ALA A 54 2.50 4.44 2.48
CA ALA A 54 1.06 4.31 2.66
C ALA A 54 0.41 4.09 1.29
N ALA A 55 0.41 2.84 0.84
CA ALA A 55 -0.31 2.47 -0.37
C ALA A 55 -1.81 2.60 -0.10
N ILE A 56 -2.53 3.22 -1.01
CA ILE A 56 -3.95 3.49 -0.84
C ILE A 56 -4.75 2.61 -1.80
N ALA A 57 -5.71 1.87 -1.25
CA ALA A 57 -6.58 1.00 -2.05
C ALA A 57 -7.96 0.88 -1.41
N ILE A 58 -8.95 0.60 -2.24
CA ILE A 58 -10.29 0.30 -1.75
C ILE A 58 -10.44 -1.22 -1.76
N ILE A 59 -10.59 -1.82 -0.59
CA ILE A 59 -10.73 -3.26 -0.41
C ILE A 59 -12.01 -3.54 0.35
N ASP A 60 -12.87 -4.38 -0.22
CA ASP A 60 -14.14 -4.75 0.39
C ASP A 60 -15.00 -3.53 0.78
N GLY A 61 -14.99 -2.51 -0.08
CA GLY A 61 -15.77 -1.29 0.15
C GLY A 61 -15.18 -0.34 1.18
N GLN A 62 -13.96 -0.61 1.65
CA GLN A 62 -13.30 0.23 2.64
C GLN A 62 -12.04 0.87 2.06
N ILE A 63 -11.83 2.14 2.39
CA ILE A 63 -10.62 2.85 2.00
C ILE A 63 -9.51 2.46 2.98
N ASN A 64 -8.42 1.90 2.43
CA ASN A 64 -7.26 1.50 3.22
C ASN A 64 -6.10 2.45 2.92
N ILE A 65 -5.58 3.10 3.95
CA ILE A 65 -4.42 3.97 3.84
C ILE A 65 -3.26 3.26 4.52
N GLY A 66 -2.36 2.74 3.69
CA GLY A 66 -1.35 1.78 4.12
C GLY A 66 -1.93 0.37 4.09
N LEU A 67 -1.12 -0.58 3.65
CA LEU A 67 -1.55 -1.97 3.52
C LEU A 67 -0.62 -2.86 4.34
N GLU A 68 -1.22 -3.83 5.02
CA GLU A 68 -0.42 -4.88 5.67
C GLU A 68 0.11 -5.83 4.59
N PRO A 69 1.15 -6.61 4.88
CA PRO A 69 1.75 -7.49 3.86
C PRO A 69 0.75 -8.45 3.19
N ASP A 70 -0.19 -9.00 3.94
CA ASP A 70 -1.20 -9.89 3.39
C ASP A 70 -2.18 -9.15 2.49
N GLN A 71 -2.53 -7.91 2.82
CA GLN A 71 -3.39 -7.07 1.97
C GLN A 71 -2.69 -6.71 0.67
N LEU A 72 -1.40 -6.38 0.74
CA LEU A 72 -0.62 -6.04 -0.44
C LEU A 72 -0.55 -7.23 -1.40
N THR A 73 -0.31 -8.42 -0.86
CA THR A 73 -0.32 -9.65 -1.64
C THR A 73 -1.68 -9.89 -2.28
N ARG A 74 -2.76 -9.66 -1.52
CA ARG A 74 -4.11 -9.84 -2.01
C ARG A 74 -4.40 -8.93 -3.20
N ILE A 75 -4.12 -7.64 -3.10
CA ILE A 75 -4.45 -6.71 -4.20
C ILE A 75 -3.56 -6.93 -5.42
N ALA A 76 -2.35 -7.43 -5.23
CA ALA A 76 -1.47 -7.76 -6.34
C ALA A 76 -2.02 -8.93 -7.17
N ASN A 77 -2.84 -9.78 -6.57
CA ASN A 77 -3.38 -10.98 -7.21
C ASN A 77 -4.87 -10.92 -7.51
N ASP A 78 -5.58 -9.88 -7.07
CA ASP A 78 -7.02 -9.77 -7.21
C ASP A 78 -7.37 -8.77 -8.32
N GLU A 79 -8.05 -9.25 -9.35
CA GLU A 79 -8.45 -8.43 -10.49
C GLU A 79 -9.66 -7.54 -10.21
N ASN A 80 -10.36 -7.79 -9.10
CA ASN A 80 -11.58 -7.08 -8.76
C ASN A 80 -11.37 -5.92 -7.78
N ILE A 81 -10.12 -5.63 -7.41
CA ILE A 81 -9.81 -4.54 -6.50
C ILE A 81 -9.89 -3.21 -7.24
N LEU A 82 -10.57 -2.25 -6.62
CA LEU A 82 -10.63 -0.89 -7.14
C LEU A 82 -9.35 -0.13 -6.74
N LYS A 83 -8.75 0.50 -7.72
CA LYS A 83 -7.56 1.32 -7.47
C LYS A 83 -7.95 2.71 -6.98
N ALA A 84 -7.08 3.29 -6.20
CA ALA A 84 -7.28 4.65 -5.71
C ALA A 84 -6.94 5.67 -6.79
#